data_f6354f2f0b29552dd29b55a484844d2d
#
_entry.id   f6354f2f0b29552dd29b55a484844d2d
#
_cell.length_a   1.000
_cell.length_b   1.000
_cell.length_c   1.000
_cell.angle_alpha   90.00
_cell.angle_beta   90.00
_cell.angle_gamma   90.00
#
_symmetry.space_group_name_H-M   'P 1'
#
loop_
_entity.id
_entity.type
_entity.pdbx_description
1 polymer ?
#
loop_
_entity_poly.entity_id
_entity_poly.type
_entity_poly.pdbx_seq_one_letter_code
_entity_poly.pdbx_strand_id
1 'polypeptide(L)'
;MPSRIPGEGKYNFIDLFAGAGGLSEGFIQAAFNPIAHVEMNPFAAQTLVTRSSYYYLKQAKQLNIYYQYLRGEMTQEEFFQKIPNRIKKTVICEMMSDTTLPSIFKTIDGIMKIRNIHSVDVVIGGPPCQAYSLVGRAQSSHMNHPMSEDPRNELYKLYARVLKRYQPRMFVFENVMGISSANEGATFKNLTKYLRRVGYEIEWHEQNSKNFGVLQNRRRMIIVGWLKNSGMAYPEFLKKESTFTVNDLLSDLPKLKPGLGASEYITKTWSKCVSETEVRTVDDILTLHKSRPNKERDIEIYKRVIELWNNGHKRLNYNDLPEELKTHKNRYSFVDRFKVVEGDEPCCHTVLAHLSKDGHYFIHPDIEQHRSITVREAARIQSFPDSYFFEGPRTAQFVQVGNAVPPLMAKGIALGIAEQLEHRQG
;
A
#
# COMPACT_ATOMS: atom_id res chain seq x y z
N MET A 1 -1.03 -26.57 21.40
CA MET A 1 -1.49 -25.68 20.33
C MET A 1 -0.52 -24.54 20.22
N PRO A 2 0.00 -24.17 19.06
CA PRO A 2 0.94 -23.05 18.98
C PRO A 2 0.23 -21.76 19.35
N SER A 3 0.71 -21.08 20.39
CA SER A 3 0.17 -19.82 20.92
C SER A 3 0.55 -18.60 20.06
N ARG A 4 1.37 -18.76 19.04
CA ARG A 4 1.92 -17.66 18.22
C ARG A 4 1.21 -17.53 16.88
N ILE A 5 0.85 -16.31 16.52
CA ILE A 5 0.41 -15.90 15.17
C ILE A 5 1.66 -15.74 14.27
N PRO A 6 1.53 -15.93 12.94
CA PRO A 6 2.65 -16.07 12.03
C PRO A 6 3.62 -14.88 12.05
N GLY A 7 4.87 -15.23 12.14
CA GLY A 7 6.05 -14.42 12.29
C GLY A 7 6.63 -14.72 13.67
N GLU A 8 7.58 -15.65 13.79
CA GLU A 8 8.39 -15.76 14.99
C GLU A 8 9.36 -14.58 15.08
N GLY A 9 8.82 -13.37 14.86
CA GLY A 9 9.57 -12.15 14.90
C GLY A 9 9.89 -11.75 16.33
N LYS A 10 11.02 -11.11 16.51
CA LYS A 10 11.53 -10.66 17.81
C LYS A 10 10.72 -9.48 18.36
N TYR A 11 10.12 -8.67 17.49
CA TYR A 11 9.49 -7.39 17.83
C TYR A 11 8.01 -7.37 17.46
N ASN A 12 7.19 -6.76 18.32
CA ASN A 12 5.76 -6.66 18.18
C ASN A 12 5.36 -5.26 17.70
N PHE A 13 4.38 -5.17 16.78
CA PHE A 13 3.92 -3.89 16.29
C PHE A 13 2.39 -3.76 16.22
N ILE A 14 1.92 -2.52 16.25
CA ILE A 14 0.54 -2.12 15.96
C ILE A 14 0.56 -1.29 14.68
N ASP A 15 -0.38 -1.57 13.75
CA ASP A 15 -0.55 -0.82 12.51
C ASP A 15 -1.83 0.00 12.57
N LEU A 16 -1.70 1.32 12.48
CA LEU A 16 -2.81 2.27 12.52
C LEU A 16 -3.05 2.85 11.13
N PHE A 17 -4.32 3.03 10.75
CA PHE A 17 -4.70 3.44 9.40
C PHE A 17 -4.09 2.51 8.35
N ALA A 18 -4.21 1.21 8.62
CA ALA A 18 -3.44 0.16 7.96
C ALA A 18 -3.68 0.06 6.45
N GLY A 19 -4.80 0.61 5.93
CA GLY A 19 -5.18 0.45 4.55
C GLY A 19 -5.26 -1.03 4.17
N ALA A 20 -4.70 -1.40 3.04
CA ALA A 20 -4.59 -2.80 2.64
C ALA A 20 -3.33 -3.50 3.20
N GLY A 21 -2.61 -2.90 4.15
CA GLY A 21 -1.51 -3.56 4.85
C GLY A 21 -0.17 -3.56 4.11
N GLY A 22 0.08 -2.65 3.17
CA GLY A 22 1.37 -2.62 2.46
C GLY A 22 2.55 -2.33 3.39
N LEU A 23 2.38 -1.41 4.35
CA LEU A 23 3.38 -1.13 5.39
C LEU A 23 3.57 -2.35 6.31
N SER A 24 2.48 -2.92 6.81
CA SER A 24 2.47 -4.16 7.59
C SER A 24 3.15 -5.32 6.89
N GLU A 25 2.88 -5.52 5.60
CA GLU A 25 3.45 -6.62 4.83
C GLU A 25 4.98 -6.58 4.86
N GLY A 26 5.57 -5.39 4.66
CA GLY A 26 7.03 -5.23 4.74
C GLY A 26 7.58 -5.51 6.15
N PHE A 27 6.88 -5.07 7.20
CA PHE A 27 7.26 -5.37 8.59
C PHE A 27 7.18 -6.86 8.90
N ILE A 28 6.13 -7.56 8.45
CA ILE A 28 6.00 -9.01 8.62
C ILE A 28 7.11 -9.75 7.86
N GLN A 29 7.44 -9.32 6.63
CA GLN A 29 8.56 -9.88 5.85
C GLN A 29 9.93 -9.64 6.51
N ALA A 30 10.06 -8.58 7.30
CA ALA A 30 11.23 -8.31 8.14
C ALA A 30 11.14 -8.97 9.54
N ALA A 31 10.30 -9.99 9.71
CA ALA A 31 10.12 -10.77 10.91
C ALA A 31 9.61 -9.98 12.14
N PHE A 32 8.75 -8.98 11.94
CA PHE A 32 7.96 -8.37 13.00
C PHE A 32 6.62 -9.07 13.18
N ASN A 33 6.09 -9.08 14.42
CA ASN A 33 4.81 -9.69 14.76
C ASN A 33 3.70 -8.63 14.84
N PRO A 34 2.65 -8.69 14.02
CA PRO A 34 1.50 -7.81 14.18
C PRO A 34 0.68 -8.17 15.42
N ILE A 35 0.41 -7.19 16.26
CA ILE A 35 -0.56 -7.29 17.35
C ILE A 35 -1.95 -7.04 16.80
N ALA A 36 -2.13 -5.88 16.16
CA ALA A 36 -3.40 -5.45 15.60
C ALA A 36 -3.20 -4.52 14.41
N HIS A 37 -4.18 -4.52 13.52
CA HIS A 37 -4.36 -3.57 12.43
C HIS A 37 -5.65 -2.80 12.67
N VAL A 38 -5.61 -1.47 12.62
CA VAL A 38 -6.78 -0.60 12.74
C VAL A 38 -7.05 0.05 11.38
N GLU A 39 -8.21 -0.24 10.80
CA GLU A 39 -8.61 0.26 9.48
C GLU A 39 -10.11 0.48 9.42
N MET A 40 -10.54 1.62 8.89
CA MET A 40 -11.97 1.97 8.83
C MET A 40 -12.67 1.45 7.57
N ASN A 41 -11.94 1.23 6.48
CA ASN A 41 -12.54 0.78 5.24
C ASN A 41 -12.82 -0.73 5.29
N PRO A 42 -14.07 -1.18 5.13
CA PRO A 42 -14.43 -2.58 5.32
C PRO A 42 -13.74 -3.51 4.30
N PHE A 43 -13.52 -3.09 3.05
CA PHE A 43 -12.84 -3.92 2.07
C PHE A 43 -11.34 -4.05 2.37
N ALA A 44 -10.70 -2.97 2.81
CA ALA A 44 -9.30 -3.01 3.25
C ALA A 44 -9.16 -3.87 4.53
N ALA A 45 -10.08 -3.75 5.48
CA ALA A 45 -10.11 -4.62 6.65
C ALA A 45 -10.29 -6.11 6.28
N GLN A 46 -11.17 -6.43 5.33
CA GLN A 46 -11.31 -7.79 4.80
C GLN A 46 -10.00 -8.28 4.16
N THR A 47 -9.32 -7.45 3.37
CA THR A 47 -8.00 -7.76 2.80
C THR A 47 -6.98 -8.09 3.89
N LEU A 48 -6.95 -7.31 4.98
CA LEU A 48 -6.08 -7.58 6.13
C LEU A 48 -6.43 -8.91 6.82
N VAL A 49 -7.73 -9.23 6.96
CA VAL A 49 -8.16 -10.54 7.50
C VAL A 49 -7.71 -11.67 6.58
N THR A 50 -7.90 -11.54 5.28
CA THR A 50 -7.47 -12.52 4.28
C THR A 50 -5.95 -12.70 4.32
N ARG A 51 -5.17 -11.61 4.44
CA ARG A 51 -3.70 -11.70 4.54
C ARG A 51 -3.23 -12.31 5.86
N SER A 52 -3.85 -11.96 6.98
CA SER A 52 -3.59 -12.60 8.28
C SER A 52 -3.91 -14.09 8.26
N SER A 53 -4.97 -14.46 7.55
CA SER A 53 -5.37 -15.87 7.34
C SER A 53 -4.34 -16.63 6.49
N TYR A 54 -3.79 -16.01 5.44
CA TYR A 54 -2.70 -16.59 4.65
C TYR A 54 -1.50 -16.96 5.54
N TYR A 55 -1.02 -16.03 6.38
CA TYR A 55 0.11 -16.30 7.26
C TYR A 55 -0.21 -17.39 8.30
N TYR A 56 -1.42 -17.37 8.87
CA TYR A 56 -1.85 -18.43 9.79
C TYR A 56 -1.86 -19.80 9.11
N LEU A 57 -2.45 -19.92 7.92
CA LEU A 57 -2.52 -21.16 7.18
C LEU A 57 -1.14 -21.62 6.69
N LYS A 58 -0.25 -20.71 6.33
CA LYS A 58 1.14 -21.00 5.98
C LYS A 58 1.87 -21.65 7.14
N GLN A 59 1.76 -21.09 8.34
CA GLN A 59 2.36 -21.66 9.56
C GLN A 59 1.73 -23.00 9.94
N ALA A 60 0.41 -23.14 9.76
CA ALA A 60 -0.32 -24.38 10.02
C ALA A 60 -0.07 -25.44 8.92
N LYS A 61 0.69 -25.16 7.87
CA LYS A 61 0.88 -26.01 6.68
C LYS A 61 -0.44 -26.39 5.98
N GLN A 62 -1.38 -25.45 5.97
CA GLN A 62 -2.73 -25.63 5.39
C GLN A 62 -3.04 -24.61 4.30
N LEU A 63 -2.03 -24.13 3.55
CA LEU A 63 -2.19 -23.15 2.47
C LEU A 63 -3.13 -23.60 1.35
N ASN A 64 -3.38 -24.91 1.21
CA ASN A 64 -4.38 -25.41 0.28
C ASN A 64 -5.77 -24.79 0.48
N ILE A 65 -6.17 -24.50 1.74
CA ILE A 65 -7.44 -23.83 2.06
C ILE A 65 -7.46 -22.40 1.47
N TYR A 66 -6.34 -21.69 1.58
CA TYR A 66 -6.19 -20.34 1.01
C TYR A 66 -6.31 -20.38 -0.52
N TYR A 67 -5.62 -21.30 -1.16
CA TYR A 67 -5.66 -21.41 -2.63
C TYR A 67 -7.00 -21.93 -3.16
N GLN A 68 -7.73 -22.77 -2.42
CA GLN A 68 -9.11 -23.12 -2.74
C GLN A 68 -10.02 -21.88 -2.75
N TYR A 69 -9.88 -20.99 -1.76
CA TYR A 69 -10.60 -19.72 -1.75
C TYR A 69 -10.24 -18.85 -2.96
N LEU A 70 -8.95 -18.68 -3.25
CA LEU A 70 -8.51 -17.86 -4.39
C LEU A 70 -8.97 -18.39 -5.75
N ARG A 71 -9.14 -19.71 -5.89
CA ARG A 71 -9.71 -20.33 -7.10
C ARG A 71 -11.24 -20.22 -7.18
N GLY A 72 -11.89 -19.66 -6.18
CA GLY A 72 -13.35 -19.56 -6.11
C GLY A 72 -14.06 -20.87 -5.79
N GLU A 73 -13.35 -21.86 -5.23
CA GLU A 73 -13.91 -23.15 -4.80
C GLU A 73 -14.71 -23.04 -3.50
N MET A 74 -14.61 -21.91 -2.82
CA MET A 74 -15.42 -21.54 -1.66
C MET A 74 -15.65 -20.02 -1.62
N THR A 75 -16.72 -19.60 -0.97
CA THR A 75 -17.04 -18.19 -0.72
C THR A 75 -16.11 -17.60 0.36
N GLN A 76 -16.02 -16.26 0.43
CA GLN A 76 -15.29 -15.57 1.50
C GLN A 76 -15.80 -15.96 2.89
N GLU A 77 -17.11 -16.12 3.04
CA GLU A 77 -17.72 -16.49 4.32
C GLU A 77 -17.29 -17.90 4.76
N GLU A 78 -17.35 -18.89 3.86
CA GLU A 78 -16.87 -20.24 4.11
C GLU A 78 -15.37 -20.27 4.43
N PHE A 79 -14.57 -19.47 3.72
CA PHE A 79 -13.16 -19.32 4.01
C PHE A 79 -12.93 -18.78 5.42
N PHE A 80 -13.63 -17.69 5.79
CA PHE A 80 -13.47 -17.07 7.11
C PHE A 80 -14.02 -17.94 8.26
N GLN A 81 -14.96 -18.85 8.00
CA GLN A 81 -15.40 -19.85 8.99
C GLN A 81 -14.28 -20.85 9.33
N LYS A 82 -13.36 -21.16 8.39
CA LYS A 82 -12.20 -22.02 8.64
C LYS A 82 -11.07 -21.33 9.42
N ILE A 83 -11.13 -20.01 9.58
CA ILE A 83 -10.11 -19.23 10.25
C ILE A 83 -10.50 -18.96 11.71
N PRO A 84 -9.61 -19.25 12.68
CA PRO A 84 -9.90 -18.99 14.08
C PRO A 84 -10.21 -17.52 14.36
N ASN A 85 -11.21 -17.25 15.20
CA ASN A 85 -11.62 -15.89 15.55
C ASN A 85 -10.47 -15.04 16.12
N ARG A 86 -9.51 -15.65 16.82
CA ARG A 86 -8.33 -14.93 17.33
C ARG A 86 -7.48 -14.28 16.20
N ILE A 87 -7.46 -14.87 15.00
CA ILE A 87 -6.77 -14.32 13.82
C ILE A 87 -7.57 -13.16 13.25
N LYS A 88 -8.86 -13.37 13.01
CA LYS A 88 -9.75 -12.33 12.46
C LYS A 88 -9.82 -11.10 13.37
N LYS A 89 -9.83 -11.29 14.69
CA LYS A 89 -9.89 -10.20 15.68
C LYS A 89 -8.60 -9.35 15.75
N THR A 90 -7.50 -9.76 15.11
CA THR A 90 -6.33 -8.87 14.99
C THR A 90 -6.58 -7.69 14.05
N VAL A 91 -7.63 -7.76 13.24
CA VAL A 91 -8.06 -6.65 12.39
C VAL A 91 -9.28 -5.98 13.04
N ILE A 92 -9.11 -4.71 13.37
CA ILE A 92 -10.13 -3.87 14.00
C ILE A 92 -10.70 -2.96 12.92
N CYS A 93 -11.87 -3.33 12.39
CA CYS A 93 -12.58 -2.53 11.38
C CYS A 93 -13.34 -1.39 12.07
N GLU A 94 -12.64 -0.30 12.38
CA GLU A 94 -13.20 0.82 13.15
C GLU A 94 -12.55 2.13 12.71
N MET A 95 -13.34 3.22 12.64
CA MET A 95 -12.80 4.55 12.43
C MET A 95 -12.17 5.06 13.72
N MET A 96 -10.92 5.48 13.67
CA MET A 96 -10.26 6.12 14.82
C MET A 96 -10.88 7.48 15.11
N SER A 97 -11.41 7.66 16.31
CA SER A 97 -11.99 8.90 16.82
C SER A 97 -11.85 8.96 18.35
N ASP A 98 -12.19 10.08 18.96
CA ASP A 98 -12.23 10.21 20.42
C ASP A 98 -13.20 9.22 21.07
N THR A 99 -14.32 8.92 20.40
CA THR A 99 -15.36 8.02 20.90
C THR A 99 -15.02 6.54 20.72
N THR A 100 -14.31 6.17 19.65
CA THR A 100 -13.98 4.77 19.33
C THR A 100 -12.64 4.31 19.91
N LEU A 101 -11.73 5.23 20.19
CA LEU A 101 -10.39 4.89 20.67
C LEU A 101 -10.38 4.05 21.97
N PRO A 102 -11.28 4.26 22.96
CA PRO A 102 -11.37 3.38 24.14
C PRO A 102 -11.70 1.92 23.80
N SER A 103 -12.61 1.67 22.84
CA SER A 103 -12.97 0.31 22.40
C SER A 103 -11.82 -0.34 21.62
N ILE A 104 -11.11 0.44 20.78
CA ILE A 104 -9.91 -0.01 20.08
C ILE A 104 -8.84 -0.44 21.10
N PHE A 105 -8.56 0.38 22.11
CA PHE A 105 -7.62 0.03 23.16
C PHE A 105 -8.01 -1.27 23.90
N LYS A 106 -9.30 -1.39 24.30
CA LYS A 106 -9.81 -2.61 24.96
C LYS A 106 -9.57 -3.85 24.11
N THR A 107 -9.76 -3.73 22.79
CA THR A 107 -9.56 -4.85 21.86
C THR A 107 -8.07 -5.20 21.75
N ILE A 108 -7.18 -4.22 21.58
CA ILE A 108 -5.73 -4.43 21.50
C ILE A 108 -5.21 -5.05 22.81
N ASP A 109 -5.60 -4.53 23.97
CA ASP A 109 -5.21 -5.07 25.28
C ASP A 109 -5.68 -6.51 25.45
N GLY A 110 -6.90 -6.82 24.98
CA GLY A 110 -7.43 -8.18 24.98
C GLY A 110 -6.59 -9.14 24.10
N ILE A 111 -6.18 -8.70 22.93
CA ILE A 111 -5.28 -9.47 22.05
C ILE A 111 -3.93 -9.69 22.72
N MET A 112 -3.33 -8.64 23.28
CA MET A 112 -2.04 -8.73 23.98
C MET A 112 -2.12 -9.72 25.13
N LYS A 113 -3.17 -9.65 25.94
CA LYS A 113 -3.39 -10.58 27.07
C LYS A 113 -3.51 -12.04 26.60
N ILE A 114 -4.33 -12.31 25.58
CA ILE A 114 -4.54 -13.67 25.04
C ILE A 114 -3.22 -14.25 24.46
N ARG A 115 -2.41 -13.41 23.85
CA ARG A 115 -1.14 -13.80 23.21
C ARG A 115 0.07 -13.74 24.16
N ASN A 116 -0.12 -13.35 25.40
CA ASN A 116 0.94 -13.13 26.39
C ASN A 116 2.02 -12.14 25.89
N ILE A 117 1.56 -11.05 25.25
CA ILE A 117 2.43 -9.96 24.78
C ILE A 117 2.45 -8.88 25.85
N HIS A 118 3.64 -8.52 26.32
CA HIS A 118 3.82 -7.58 27.43
C HIS A 118 4.17 -6.15 26.96
N SER A 119 4.68 -6.00 25.74
CA SER A 119 5.10 -4.70 25.21
C SER A 119 4.82 -4.58 23.72
N VAL A 120 4.63 -3.35 23.27
CA VAL A 120 4.61 -2.95 21.88
C VAL A 120 5.97 -2.35 21.55
N ASP A 121 6.70 -2.94 20.61
CA ASP A 121 8.02 -2.42 20.24
C ASP A 121 7.91 -1.27 19.24
N VAL A 122 6.99 -1.38 18.28
CA VAL A 122 6.81 -0.38 17.24
C VAL A 122 5.33 -0.09 17.00
N VAL A 123 4.99 1.18 16.78
CA VAL A 123 3.72 1.58 16.17
C VAL A 123 4.01 2.10 14.78
N ILE A 124 3.32 1.56 13.79
CA ILE A 124 3.43 2.02 12.40
C ILE A 124 2.10 2.59 11.93
N GLY A 125 2.11 3.40 10.86
CA GLY A 125 0.89 3.86 10.22
C GLY A 125 1.06 5.15 9.45
N GLY A 126 0.06 5.45 8.63
CA GLY A 126 0.01 6.66 7.82
C GLY A 126 -1.42 7.23 7.83
N PRO A 127 -1.77 8.15 8.72
CA PRO A 127 -3.10 8.74 8.73
C PRO A 127 -3.40 9.41 7.38
N PRO A 128 -4.64 9.24 6.85
CA PRO A 128 -5.00 9.72 5.53
C PRO A 128 -4.84 11.24 5.42
N CYS A 129 -4.07 11.66 4.41
CA CYS A 129 -3.71 13.04 4.16
C CYS A 129 -4.40 13.58 2.90
N GLN A 130 -5.68 13.27 2.72
CA GLN A 130 -6.44 13.71 1.53
C GLN A 130 -6.50 15.24 1.43
N ALA A 131 -6.53 15.95 2.55
CA ALA A 131 -6.49 17.41 2.58
C ALA A 131 -5.18 18.02 2.04
N TYR A 132 -4.09 17.25 1.98
CA TYR A 132 -2.76 17.80 1.63
C TYR A 132 -2.21 17.27 0.30
N SER A 133 -2.87 16.26 -0.32
CA SER A 133 -2.47 15.78 -1.65
C SER A 133 -2.96 16.74 -2.74
N LEU A 134 -2.22 16.84 -3.87
CA LEU A 134 -2.62 17.63 -5.03
C LEU A 134 -4.01 17.24 -5.55
N VAL A 135 -4.31 15.93 -5.56
CA VAL A 135 -5.61 15.38 -5.98
C VAL A 135 -6.70 15.69 -4.95
N GLY A 136 -6.39 15.62 -3.65
CA GLY A 136 -7.33 15.97 -2.58
C GLY A 136 -7.67 17.46 -2.57
N ARG A 137 -6.70 18.33 -2.87
CA ARG A 137 -6.92 19.78 -3.01
C ARG A 137 -7.84 20.12 -4.18
N ALA A 138 -7.71 19.43 -5.31
CA ALA A 138 -8.60 19.59 -6.44
C ALA A 138 -10.04 19.09 -6.18
N GLN A 139 -10.22 18.10 -5.29
CA GLN A 139 -11.54 17.64 -4.85
C GLN A 139 -12.18 18.56 -3.82
N SER A 140 -11.39 19.12 -2.89
CA SER A 140 -11.91 20.00 -1.84
C SER A 140 -12.30 21.38 -2.32
N SER A 141 -11.79 21.85 -3.47
CA SER A 141 -12.26 23.09 -4.11
C SER A 141 -13.75 23.04 -4.53
N HIS A 142 -14.37 21.86 -4.55
CA HIS A 142 -15.79 21.63 -4.79
C HIS A 142 -16.61 21.32 -3.52
N MET A 143 -15.99 21.34 -2.33
CA MET A 143 -16.67 21.08 -1.05
C MET A 143 -16.96 22.39 -0.32
N ASN A 144 -18.15 22.50 0.27
CA ASN A 144 -18.65 23.71 0.95
C ASN A 144 -17.97 24.04 2.31
N HIS A 145 -16.88 23.36 2.70
CA HIS A 145 -16.16 23.60 3.94
C HIS A 145 -14.70 23.96 3.71
N PRO A 146 -14.11 24.89 4.47
CA PRO A 146 -12.70 25.21 4.40
C PRO A 146 -11.84 24.00 4.74
N MET A 147 -10.77 23.76 3.99
CA MET A 147 -9.81 22.66 4.23
C MET A 147 -9.18 22.69 5.64
N SER A 148 -9.14 23.86 6.29
CA SER A 148 -8.64 24.01 7.65
C SER A 148 -9.46 23.32 8.72
N GLU A 149 -10.75 23.04 8.44
CA GLU A 149 -11.71 22.45 9.37
C GLU A 149 -11.90 20.93 9.16
N ASP A 150 -11.15 20.31 8.24
CA ASP A 150 -11.25 18.86 8.00
C ASP A 150 -10.76 18.10 9.24
N PRO A 151 -11.64 17.30 9.89
CA PRO A 151 -11.26 16.54 11.08
C PRO A 151 -10.10 15.56 10.86
N ARG A 152 -9.83 15.18 9.60
CA ARG A 152 -8.67 14.35 9.23
C ARG A 152 -7.33 15.04 9.50
N ASN A 153 -7.32 16.37 9.60
CA ASN A 153 -6.13 17.16 9.97
C ASN A 153 -5.66 16.88 11.40
N GLU A 154 -6.50 16.25 12.24
CA GLU A 154 -6.23 16.00 13.65
C GLU A 154 -5.96 14.53 13.98
N LEU A 155 -6.00 13.62 12.98
CA LEU A 155 -5.78 12.19 13.20
C LEU A 155 -4.40 11.88 13.83
N TYR A 156 -3.41 12.76 13.63
CA TYR A 156 -2.12 12.64 14.31
C TYR A 156 -2.23 12.75 15.85
N LYS A 157 -3.26 13.42 16.38
CA LYS A 157 -3.51 13.48 17.82
C LYS A 157 -3.93 12.12 18.36
N LEU A 158 -4.78 11.40 17.60
CA LEU A 158 -5.19 10.04 17.95
C LEU A 158 -4.00 9.07 17.88
N TYR A 159 -3.16 9.21 16.85
CA TYR A 159 -1.91 8.47 16.75
C TYR A 159 -1.02 8.70 17.99
N ALA A 160 -0.84 9.95 18.40
CA ALA A 160 -0.06 10.29 19.59
C ALA A 160 -0.65 9.73 20.90
N ARG A 161 -1.99 9.58 20.99
CA ARG A 161 -2.63 8.93 22.14
C ARG A 161 -2.32 7.42 22.21
N VAL A 162 -2.20 6.76 21.06
CA VAL A 162 -1.74 5.37 20.99
C VAL A 162 -0.27 5.27 21.46
N LEU A 163 0.60 6.18 20.99
CA LEU A 163 1.98 6.25 21.45
C LEU A 163 2.06 6.48 22.97
N LYS A 164 1.25 7.40 23.51
CA LYS A 164 1.21 7.69 24.95
C LYS A 164 0.77 6.48 25.77
N ARG A 165 -0.15 5.66 25.24
CA ARG A 165 -0.67 4.47 25.95
C ARG A 165 0.31 3.32 25.96
N TYR A 166 0.84 2.96 24.79
CA TYR A 166 1.66 1.73 24.64
C TYR A 166 3.14 1.97 24.78
N GLN A 167 3.60 3.23 24.74
CA GLN A 167 5.02 3.63 24.87
C GLN A 167 5.96 2.75 24.03
N PRO A 168 5.67 2.56 22.69
CA PRO A 168 6.57 1.76 21.86
C PRO A 168 7.98 2.35 21.87
N ARG A 169 8.98 1.50 21.70
CA ARG A 169 10.38 1.96 21.63
C ARG A 169 10.62 2.87 20.44
N MET A 170 9.95 2.56 19.30
CA MET A 170 10.00 3.36 18.09
C MET A 170 8.60 3.48 17.44
N PHE A 171 8.44 4.44 16.55
CA PHE A 171 7.29 4.48 15.65
C PHE A 171 7.69 4.92 14.24
N VAL A 172 6.89 4.52 13.26
CA VAL A 172 7.00 4.96 11.86
C VAL A 172 5.69 5.59 11.43
N PHE A 173 5.76 6.85 11.02
CA PHE A 173 4.61 7.62 10.53
C PHE A 173 4.87 8.00 9.07
N GLU A 174 4.11 7.38 8.16
CA GLU A 174 4.21 7.64 6.72
C GLU A 174 3.23 8.72 6.28
N ASN A 175 3.64 9.56 5.35
CA ASN A 175 2.73 10.50 4.72
C ASN A 175 3.20 10.96 3.33
N VAL A 176 2.31 11.66 2.61
CA VAL A 176 2.67 12.31 1.35
C VAL A 176 3.51 13.56 1.60
N MET A 177 4.36 13.92 0.64
CA MET A 177 5.23 15.11 0.75
C MET A 177 4.45 16.41 1.00
N GLY A 178 3.21 16.51 0.53
CA GLY A 178 2.37 17.69 0.69
C GLY A 178 2.07 18.11 2.14
N ILE A 179 2.27 17.24 3.14
CA ILE A 179 2.06 17.58 4.55
C ILE A 179 3.04 18.64 5.04
N SER A 180 4.27 18.66 4.52
CA SER A 180 5.31 19.63 4.92
C SER A 180 4.99 21.07 4.52
N SER A 181 4.22 21.26 3.44
CA SER A 181 3.82 22.58 2.93
C SER A 181 2.36 22.92 3.25
N ALA A 182 1.61 22.01 3.85
CA ALA A 182 0.20 22.22 4.17
C ALA A 182 0.01 23.32 5.22
N ASN A 183 -0.91 24.26 4.97
CA ASN A 183 -1.14 25.43 5.82
C ASN A 183 0.18 26.16 6.17
N GLU A 184 0.98 26.45 5.14
CA GLU A 184 2.28 27.13 5.29
C GLU A 184 3.23 26.39 6.28
N GLY A 185 3.13 25.05 6.35
CA GLY A 185 3.92 24.22 7.26
C GLY A 185 3.38 24.14 8.70
N ALA A 186 2.31 24.83 9.05
CA ALA A 186 1.75 24.82 10.40
C ALA A 186 1.29 23.44 10.84
N THR A 187 0.70 22.66 9.93
CA THR A 187 0.24 21.29 10.22
C THR A 187 1.40 20.39 10.62
N PHE A 188 2.48 20.41 9.85
CA PHE A 188 3.67 19.62 10.14
C PHE A 188 4.36 20.04 11.46
N LYS A 189 4.44 21.34 11.70
CA LYS A 189 4.96 21.89 12.96
C LYS A 189 4.13 21.45 14.17
N ASN A 190 2.81 21.44 14.05
CA ASN A 190 1.91 20.97 15.11
C ASN A 190 2.05 19.45 15.35
N LEU A 191 2.06 18.65 14.28
CA LEU A 191 2.32 17.21 14.34
C LEU A 191 3.62 16.92 15.12
N THR A 192 4.74 17.49 14.69
CA THR A 192 6.04 17.23 15.30
C THR A 192 6.10 17.70 16.76
N LYS A 193 5.51 18.86 17.08
CA LYS A 193 5.40 19.36 18.45
C LYS A 193 4.58 18.40 19.32
N TYR A 194 3.48 17.85 18.81
CA TYR A 194 2.61 16.95 19.54
C TYR A 194 3.30 15.61 19.84
N LEU A 195 3.97 15.03 18.85
CA LEU A 195 4.73 13.78 19.01
C LEU A 195 5.89 13.94 20.00
N ARG A 196 6.60 15.09 19.98
CA ARG A 196 7.66 15.37 20.97
C ARG A 196 7.12 15.51 22.39
N ARG A 197 5.88 16.04 22.56
CA ARG A 197 5.24 16.17 23.88
C ARG A 197 4.89 14.83 24.53
N VAL A 198 4.63 13.79 23.73
CA VAL A 198 4.32 12.46 24.26
C VAL A 198 5.56 11.61 24.53
N GLY A 199 6.77 12.21 24.49
CA GLY A 199 7.98 11.59 24.99
C GLY A 199 8.95 11.08 23.92
N TYR A 200 8.80 11.49 22.66
CA TYR A 200 9.64 11.02 21.56
C TYR A 200 10.58 12.11 21.02
N GLU A 201 11.75 11.68 20.61
CA GLU A 201 12.57 12.36 19.63
C GLU A 201 12.10 11.92 18.26
N ILE A 202 12.18 12.82 17.28
CA ILE A 202 11.68 12.55 15.92
C ILE A 202 12.58 13.19 14.89
N GLU A 203 12.78 12.43 13.82
CA GLU A 203 13.43 12.89 12.61
C GLU A 203 12.64 12.40 11.39
N TRP A 204 12.79 13.05 10.24
CA TRP A 204 12.08 12.66 9.03
C TRP A 204 12.94 12.90 7.79
N HIS A 205 12.76 12.02 6.81
CA HIS A 205 13.39 12.16 5.50
C HIS A 205 12.40 11.80 4.39
N GLU A 206 12.65 12.38 3.22
CA GLU A 206 12.01 11.92 2.01
C GLU A 206 12.62 10.58 1.60
N GLN A 207 11.76 9.61 1.36
CA GLN A 207 12.14 8.32 0.81
C GLN A 207 11.45 8.10 -0.53
N ASN A 208 12.17 7.51 -1.48
CA ASN A 208 11.61 7.14 -2.78
C ASN A 208 11.60 5.61 -2.92
N SER A 209 10.46 5.03 -3.25
CA SER A 209 10.29 3.58 -3.36
C SER A 209 11.26 2.92 -4.35
N LYS A 210 11.67 3.65 -5.42
CA LYS A 210 12.66 3.14 -6.38
C LYS A 210 14.00 2.75 -5.73
N ASN A 211 14.38 3.42 -4.65
CA ASN A 211 15.61 3.13 -3.92
C ASN A 211 15.53 1.86 -3.07
N PHE A 212 14.38 1.17 -3.07
CA PHE A 212 14.12 -0.07 -2.34
C PHE A 212 13.80 -1.24 -3.29
N GLY A 213 14.15 -1.13 -4.58
CA GLY A 213 13.87 -2.15 -5.57
C GLY A 213 12.45 -2.17 -6.13
N VAL A 214 11.64 -1.16 -5.79
CA VAL A 214 10.28 -1.01 -6.33
C VAL A 214 10.35 -0.33 -7.69
N LEU A 215 9.74 -0.92 -8.71
CA LEU A 215 9.76 -0.38 -10.07
C LEU A 215 8.78 0.79 -10.26
N GLN A 216 8.77 1.70 -9.29
CA GLN A 216 7.89 2.87 -9.26
C GLN A 216 8.59 4.06 -8.59
N ASN A 217 8.47 5.22 -9.18
CA ASN A 217 8.90 6.48 -8.60
C ASN A 217 7.81 7.02 -7.66
N ARG A 218 7.87 6.64 -6.37
CA ARG A 218 6.90 7.03 -5.34
C ARG A 218 7.61 7.66 -4.14
N ARG A 219 7.51 8.96 -4.02
CA ARG A 219 8.13 9.76 -2.94
C ARG A 219 7.20 9.85 -1.75
N ARG A 220 7.73 9.58 -0.56
CA ARG A 220 7.01 9.64 0.72
C ARG A 220 7.86 10.27 1.79
N MET A 221 7.20 10.98 2.70
CA MET A 221 7.79 11.44 3.94
C MET A 221 7.72 10.30 4.94
N ILE A 222 8.86 9.87 5.46
CA ILE A 222 8.95 8.88 6.54
C ILE A 222 9.46 9.58 7.78
N ILE A 223 8.59 9.70 8.77
CA ILE A 223 8.92 10.21 10.11
C ILE A 223 9.17 8.98 10.97
N VAL A 224 10.32 8.92 11.59
CA VAL A 224 10.64 7.95 12.63
C VAL A 224 10.78 8.67 13.95
N GLY A 225 10.19 8.08 14.98
CA GLY A 225 10.38 8.56 16.34
C GLY A 225 10.84 7.44 17.25
N TRP A 226 11.60 7.82 18.27
CA TRP A 226 12.11 6.92 19.31
C TRP A 226 11.98 7.58 20.69
N LEU A 227 11.88 6.76 21.74
CA LEU A 227 11.78 7.26 23.11
C LEU A 227 12.98 8.15 23.45
N LYS A 228 12.72 9.29 24.09
CA LYS A 228 13.77 10.19 24.58
C LYS A 228 14.75 9.45 25.49
N ASN A 229 16.00 9.83 25.41
CA ASN A 229 17.08 9.26 26.21
C ASN A 229 17.32 7.74 25.96
N SER A 230 16.72 7.16 24.93
CA SER A 230 16.98 5.76 24.55
C SER A 230 18.33 5.57 23.84
N GLY A 231 18.91 6.68 23.37
CA GLY A 231 20.11 6.71 22.55
C GLY A 231 19.93 6.13 21.15
N MET A 232 18.70 5.84 20.72
CA MET A 232 18.36 5.49 19.34
C MET A 232 18.47 6.72 18.45
N ALA A 233 18.57 6.50 17.14
CA ALA A 233 18.62 7.54 16.11
C ALA A 233 17.71 7.19 14.93
N TYR A 234 17.62 8.09 13.96
CA TYR A 234 16.99 7.79 12.68
C TYR A 234 17.76 6.67 11.99
N PRO A 235 17.11 5.54 11.64
CA PRO A 235 17.81 4.38 11.11
C PRO A 235 18.30 4.61 9.67
N GLU A 236 19.41 3.99 9.34
CA GLU A 236 19.73 3.77 7.93
C GLU A 236 18.83 2.68 7.37
N PHE A 237 18.12 3.00 6.29
CA PHE A 237 17.25 2.03 5.65
C PHE A 237 18.01 1.20 4.64
N LEU A 238 17.74 -0.11 4.62
CA LEU A 238 18.34 -1.00 3.63
C LEU A 238 17.76 -0.68 2.24
N LYS A 239 18.57 -0.01 1.42
CA LYS A 239 18.24 0.36 0.05
C LYS A 239 18.77 -0.70 -0.93
N LYS A 240 18.01 -0.92 -2.00
CA LYS A 240 18.35 -1.81 -3.11
C LYS A 240 17.90 -1.16 -4.41
N GLU A 241 18.80 -0.84 -5.30
CA GLU A 241 18.43 -0.40 -6.65
C GLU A 241 18.06 -1.59 -7.52
N SER A 242 17.09 -1.40 -8.41
CA SER A 242 16.70 -2.39 -9.41
C SER A 242 17.35 -2.08 -10.74
N THR A 243 17.82 -3.10 -11.43
CA THR A 243 18.33 -3.04 -12.81
C THR A 243 17.29 -3.48 -13.83
N PHE A 244 16.10 -3.87 -13.38
CA PHE A 244 15.01 -4.37 -14.21
C PHE A 244 14.07 -3.24 -14.64
N THR A 245 13.31 -3.52 -15.70
CA THR A 245 12.25 -2.65 -16.21
C THR A 245 10.87 -3.12 -15.71
N VAL A 246 9.86 -2.27 -15.89
CA VAL A 246 8.48 -2.66 -15.57
C VAL A 246 8.00 -3.79 -16.51
N ASN A 247 8.46 -3.83 -17.77
CA ASN A 247 8.17 -4.94 -18.69
C ASN A 247 8.70 -6.28 -18.18
N ASP A 248 9.90 -6.30 -17.58
CA ASP A 248 10.45 -7.52 -16.98
C ASP A 248 9.57 -8.05 -15.85
N LEU A 249 8.99 -7.14 -15.04
CA LEU A 249 8.11 -7.47 -13.93
C LEU A 249 6.76 -8.06 -14.40
N LEU A 250 6.29 -7.66 -15.56
CA LEU A 250 5.00 -8.08 -16.10
C LEU A 250 5.11 -9.21 -17.14
N SER A 251 6.32 -9.65 -17.46
CA SER A 251 6.63 -10.53 -18.60
C SER A 251 6.01 -11.92 -18.56
N ASP A 252 5.68 -12.44 -17.38
CA ASP A 252 5.07 -13.77 -17.19
C ASP A 252 3.53 -13.71 -17.06
N LEU A 253 2.94 -12.52 -17.14
CA LEU A 253 1.48 -12.36 -17.14
C LEU A 253 0.90 -12.50 -18.54
N PRO A 254 -0.26 -13.16 -18.69
CA PRO A 254 -0.93 -13.27 -19.98
C PRO A 254 -1.30 -11.91 -20.58
N LYS A 255 -1.13 -11.78 -21.90
CA LYS A 255 -1.64 -10.63 -22.64
C LYS A 255 -3.17 -10.62 -22.62
N LEU A 256 -3.78 -9.48 -22.38
CA LEU A 256 -5.23 -9.32 -22.30
C LEU A 256 -5.72 -8.28 -23.31
N LYS A 257 -6.87 -8.54 -23.91
CA LYS A 257 -7.67 -7.51 -24.57
C LYS A 257 -8.59 -6.82 -23.55
N PRO A 258 -9.11 -5.61 -23.86
CA PRO A 258 -10.08 -4.92 -23.01
C PRO A 258 -11.26 -5.83 -22.62
N GLY A 259 -11.61 -5.88 -21.34
CA GLY A 259 -12.71 -6.67 -20.79
C GLY A 259 -12.38 -8.14 -20.49
N LEU A 260 -11.26 -8.67 -20.98
CA LEU A 260 -10.86 -10.05 -20.75
C LEU A 260 -10.05 -10.22 -19.44
N GLY A 261 -9.90 -11.45 -18.99
CA GLY A 261 -9.11 -11.84 -17.83
C GLY A 261 -8.44 -13.20 -18.04
N ALA A 262 -7.49 -13.50 -17.17
CA ALA A 262 -6.81 -14.79 -17.11
C ALA A 262 -6.58 -15.20 -15.65
N SER A 263 -6.58 -16.51 -15.42
CA SER A 263 -6.36 -17.15 -14.12
C SER A 263 -5.10 -18.02 -14.07
N GLU A 264 -4.37 -18.10 -15.16
CA GLU A 264 -3.15 -18.90 -15.27
C GLU A 264 -2.02 -18.05 -15.83
N TYR A 265 -0.79 -18.29 -15.36
CA TYR A 265 0.41 -17.67 -15.92
C TYR A 265 0.76 -18.28 -17.28
N ILE A 266 1.44 -17.53 -18.14
CA ILE A 266 1.88 -18.02 -19.44
C ILE A 266 3.01 -19.06 -19.34
N THR A 267 3.72 -19.10 -18.21
CA THR A 267 4.84 -20.01 -17.98
C THR A 267 4.93 -20.41 -16.52
N LYS A 268 5.45 -21.62 -16.28
CA LYS A 268 5.80 -22.08 -14.94
C LYS A 268 7.13 -21.52 -14.44
N THR A 269 7.98 -21.04 -15.35
CA THR A 269 9.21 -20.31 -15.06
C THR A 269 8.98 -18.81 -15.22
N TRP A 270 9.71 -18.01 -14.49
CA TRP A 270 9.60 -16.54 -14.54
C TRP A 270 10.96 -15.87 -14.65
N SER A 271 10.95 -14.58 -14.99
CA SER A 271 12.15 -13.79 -15.18
C SER A 271 12.94 -13.62 -13.88
N LYS A 272 14.22 -13.26 -14.02
CA LYS A 272 15.07 -12.90 -12.88
C LYS A 272 14.46 -11.75 -12.06
N CYS A 273 13.83 -10.78 -12.73
CA CYS A 273 13.11 -9.68 -12.07
C CYS A 273 12.05 -10.19 -11.11
N VAL A 274 11.14 -11.06 -11.58
CA VAL A 274 10.05 -11.63 -10.77
C VAL A 274 10.58 -12.43 -9.58
N SER A 275 11.72 -13.13 -9.76
CA SER A 275 12.40 -13.86 -8.68
C SER A 275 13.03 -12.91 -7.64
N GLU A 276 13.79 -11.91 -8.07
CA GLU A 276 14.52 -11.00 -7.18
C GLU A 276 13.62 -10.00 -6.45
N THR A 277 12.47 -9.68 -7.03
CA THR A 277 11.44 -8.84 -6.37
C THR A 277 10.52 -9.64 -5.44
N GLU A 278 10.70 -10.97 -5.40
CA GLU A 278 9.89 -11.87 -4.55
C GLU A 278 8.37 -11.75 -4.79
N VAL A 279 7.96 -11.25 -5.96
CA VAL A 279 6.52 -11.03 -6.23
C VAL A 279 5.77 -12.32 -6.55
N ARG A 280 6.47 -13.38 -6.98
CA ARG A 280 5.87 -14.67 -7.31
C ARG A 280 6.68 -15.83 -6.76
N THR A 281 5.98 -16.83 -6.22
CA THR A 281 6.52 -18.12 -5.82
C THR A 281 5.93 -19.25 -6.67
N VAL A 282 6.47 -20.47 -6.56
CA VAL A 282 6.01 -21.63 -7.33
C VAL A 282 4.56 -22.02 -7.02
N ASP A 283 4.11 -21.76 -5.79
CA ASP A 283 2.78 -22.12 -5.33
C ASP A 283 1.71 -21.08 -5.66
N ASP A 284 2.12 -19.88 -6.12
CA ASP A 284 1.18 -18.80 -6.37
C ASP A 284 0.30 -19.09 -7.59
N ILE A 285 -0.96 -18.69 -7.47
CA ILE A 285 -1.94 -18.71 -8.55
C ILE A 285 -2.24 -17.31 -9.02
N LEU A 286 -2.53 -17.15 -10.31
CA LEU A 286 -2.84 -15.85 -10.88
C LEU A 286 -4.26 -15.42 -10.51
N THR A 287 -4.36 -14.32 -9.78
CA THR A 287 -5.63 -13.69 -9.40
C THR A 287 -5.64 -12.22 -9.76
N LEU A 288 -6.83 -11.60 -9.81
CA LEU A 288 -7.00 -10.16 -10.03
C LEU A 288 -6.43 -9.65 -11.37
N HIS A 289 -6.17 -10.56 -12.33
CA HIS A 289 -5.67 -10.23 -13.65
C HIS A 289 -6.84 -10.21 -14.66
N LYS A 290 -7.71 -9.19 -14.49
CA LYS A 290 -8.87 -8.92 -15.34
C LYS A 290 -8.88 -7.45 -15.73
N SER A 291 -8.86 -7.19 -17.05
CA SER A 291 -8.85 -5.84 -17.59
C SER A 291 -10.24 -5.17 -17.53
N ARG A 292 -10.25 -3.85 -17.64
CA ARG A 292 -11.51 -3.11 -17.83
C ARG A 292 -12.01 -3.27 -19.25
N PRO A 293 -13.33 -3.27 -19.48
CA PRO A 293 -13.86 -2.96 -20.77
C PRO A 293 -13.58 -1.48 -21.09
N ASN A 294 -13.00 -1.20 -22.24
CA ASN A 294 -12.77 0.16 -22.73
C ASN A 294 -13.67 0.42 -23.94
N LYS A 295 -14.08 1.68 -24.14
CA LYS A 295 -14.80 2.11 -25.33
C LYS A 295 -13.84 2.17 -26.52
N GLU A 296 -14.32 1.97 -27.73
CA GLU A 296 -13.52 2.04 -28.98
C GLU A 296 -12.71 3.32 -29.08
N ARG A 297 -13.32 4.45 -28.72
CA ARG A 297 -12.64 5.75 -28.65
C ARG A 297 -11.44 5.73 -27.70
N ASP A 298 -11.58 5.13 -26.52
CA ASP A 298 -10.49 5.09 -25.53
C ASP A 298 -9.37 4.15 -26.01
N ILE A 299 -9.72 3.05 -26.69
CA ILE A 299 -8.77 2.14 -27.34
C ILE A 299 -7.96 2.88 -28.41
N GLU A 300 -8.60 3.70 -29.23
CA GLU A 300 -7.93 4.50 -30.27
C GLU A 300 -6.95 5.51 -29.64
N ILE A 301 -7.36 6.18 -28.55
CA ILE A 301 -6.46 7.08 -27.83
C ILE A 301 -5.28 6.30 -27.24
N TYR A 302 -5.53 5.11 -26.66
CA TYR A 302 -4.48 4.29 -26.06
C TYR A 302 -3.42 3.84 -27.06
N LYS A 303 -3.82 3.45 -28.29
CA LYS A 303 -2.89 3.17 -29.38
C LYS A 303 -1.93 4.32 -29.61
N ARG A 304 -2.45 5.54 -29.79
CA ARG A 304 -1.68 6.75 -30.01
C ARG A 304 -0.72 7.06 -28.87
N VAL A 305 -1.17 6.88 -27.63
CA VAL A 305 -0.34 7.11 -26.43
C VAL A 305 0.83 6.13 -26.39
N ILE A 306 0.57 4.84 -26.67
CA ILE A 306 1.60 3.81 -26.68
C ILE A 306 2.59 4.01 -27.83
N GLU A 307 2.10 4.35 -29.03
CA GLU A 307 2.94 4.66 -30.20
C GLU A 307 3.85 5.86 -29.96
N LEU A 308 3.33 6.94 -29.37
CA LEU A 308 4.13 8.12 -29.01
C LEU A 308 5.23 7.79 -28.02
N TRP A 309 4.94 6.91 -27.05
CA TRP A 309 5.94 6.45 -26.10
C TRP A 309 7.00 5.58 -26.76
N ASN A 310 6.59 4.57 -27.51
CA ASN A 310 7.50 3.61 -28.17
C ASN A 310 8.41 4.28 -29.22
N ASN A 311 7.93 5.37 -29.86
CA ASN A 311 8.66 6.11 -30.89
C ASN A 311 9.50 7.30 -30.37
N GLY A 312 9.77 7.36 -29.06
CA GLY A 312 10.66 8.42 -28.54
C GLY A 312 10.25 8.98 -27.18
N HIS A 313 9.59 8.18 -26.33
CA HIS A 313 9.18 8.51 -24.95
C HIS A 313 8.36 9.81 -24.83
N LYS A 314 7.60 10.12 -25.88
CA LYS A 314 6.74 11.32 -25.90
C LYS A 314 5.43 11.07 -25.21
N ARG A 315 4.97 12.04 -24.42
CA ARG A 315 3.65 12.00 -23.77
C ARG A 315 2.63 12.71 -24.65
N LEU A 316 1.43 12.12 -24.73
CA LEU A 316 0.31 12.74 -25.43
C LEU A 316 -0.15 13.99 -24.68
N ASN A 317 -0.22 15.13 -25.38
CA ASN A 317 -1.01 16.25 -24.91
C ASN A 317 -2.46 16.05 -25.40
N TYR A 318 -3.44 16.12 -24.51
CA TYR A 318 -4.85 15.93 -24.82
C TYR A 318 -5.36 16.86 -25.94
N ASN A 319 -4.79 18.07 -26.03
CA ASN A 319 -5.19 19.04 -27.07
C ASN A 319 -4.71 18.65 -28.47
N ASP A 320 -3.74 17.76 -28.59
CA ASP A 320 -3.24 17.29 -29.89
C ASP A 320 -4.10 16.15 -30.48
N LEU A 321 -5.07 15.64 -29.71
CA LEU A 321 -6.03 14.67 -30.24
C LEU A 321 -6.94 15.30 -31.28
N PRO A 322 -7.46 14.52 -32.29
CA PRO A 322 -8.58 14.92 -33.11
C PRO A 322 -9.81 15.31 -32.26
N GLU A 323 -10.62 16.27 -32.76
CA GLU A 323 -11.77 16.79 -31.98
C GLU A 323 -12.81 15.71 -31.66
N GLU A 324 -13.03 14.75 -32.53
CA GLU A 324 -13.93 13.59 -32.32
C GLU A 324 -13.52 12.68 -31.16
N LEU A 325 -12.25 12.68 -30.77
CA LEU A 325 -11.75 11.94 -29.64
C LEU A 325 -11.78 12.72 -28.31
N LYS A 326 -12.01 14.03 -28.38
CA LYS A 326 -12.00 14.92 -27.22
C LYS A 326 -13.38 15.04 -26.59
N THR A 327 -13.57 14.57 -25.40
CA THR A 327 -14.85 14.64 -24.66
C THR A 327 -14.80 15.56 -23.43
N HIS A 328 -13.61 15.87 -22.93
CA HIS A 328 -13.49 16.76 -21.77
C HIS A 328 -13.53 18.22 -22.19
N LYS A 329 -14.33 19.03 -21.51
CA LYS A 329 -14.43 20.47 -21.72
C LYS A 329 -13.18 21.24 -21.26
N ASN A 330 -12.50 20.70 -20.18
CA ASN A 330 -11.27 21.32 -19.68
C ASN A 330 -10.10 21.02 -20.61
N ARG A 331 -9.54 22.08 -21.21
CA ARG A 331 -8.42 22.05 -22.16
C ARG A 331 -7.14 22.68 -21.59
N TYR A 332 -7.18 23.17 -20.35
CA TYR A 332 -6.09 23.94 -19.74
C TYR A 332 -5.33 23.16 -18.67
N SER A 333 -6.02 22.30 -17.93
CA SER A 333 -5.41 21.46 -16.90
C SER A 333 -5.58 19.98 -17.22
N PHE A 334 -4.70 19.15 -16.66
CA PHE A 334 -4.68 17.69 -16.89
C PHE A 334 -4.62 17.34 -18.39
N VAL A 335 -3.83 18.10 -19.15
CA VAL A 335 -3.62 17.83 -20.58
C VAL A 335 -2.86 16.53 -20.84
N ASP A 336 -2.22 15.98 -19.83
CA ASP A 336 -1.51 14.70 -19.82
C ASP A 336 -2.34 13.53 -19.24
N ARG A 337 -3.67 13.63 -19.27
CA ARG A 337 -4.62 12.67 -18.65
C ARG A 337 -4.56 11.25 -19.19
N PHE A 338 -3.98 11.03 -20.35
CA PHE A 338 -3.71 9.73 -20.94
C PHE A 338 -2.21 9.44 -20.83
N LYS A 339 -1.84 8.49 -19.96
CA LYS A 339 -0.44 8.12 -19.72
C LYS A 339 -0.23 6.63 -19.87
N VAL A 340 0.80 6.25 -20.61
CA VAL A 340 1.33 4.91 -20.59
C VAL A 340 2.14 4.71 -19.29
N VAL A 341 2.07 3.51 -18.73
CA VAL A 341 3.03 3.04 -17.74
C VAL A 341 4.36 2.86 -18.46
N GLU A 342 5.43 3.44 -17.93
CA GLU A 342 6.77 3.43 -18.54
C GLU A 342 7.35 2.00 -18.45
N GLY A 343 7.01 1.15 -19.43
CA GLY A 343 7.30 -0.28 -19.39
C GLY A 343 8.76 -0.63 -19.58
N ASP A 344 9.47 0.11 -20.42
CA ASP A 344 10.89 -0.03 -20.79
C ASP A 344 11.84 0.75 -19.86
N GLU A 345 11.29 1.47 -18.87
CA GLU A 345 12.06 2.21 -17.88
C GLU A 345 12.24 1.41 -16.58
N PRO A 346 13.29 1.70 -15.80
CA PRO A 346 13.52 1.06 -14.50
C PRO A 346 12.42 1.33 -13.47
N CYS A 347 11.65 2.40 -13.65
CA CYS A 347 10.53 2.70 -12.78
C CYS A 347 9.48 3.56 -13.50
N CYS A 348 8.23 3.22 -13.30
CA CYS A 348 7.12 4.02 -13.80
C CYS A 348 6.75 5.17 -12.84
N HIS A 349 5.82 6.02 -13.28
CA HIS A 349 5.22 7.04 -12.43
C HIS A 349 4.38 6.43 -11.29
N THR A 350 4.09 7.24 -10.26
CA THR A 350 3.39 6.80 -9.06
C THR A 350 2.00 6.22 -9.35
N VAL A 351 1.76 4.96 -8.95
CA VAL A 351 0.43 4.35 -8.94
C VAL A 351 -0.42 5.00 -7.84
N LEU A 352 -1.54 5.58 -8.24
CA LEU A 352 -2.44 6.35 -7.39
C LEU A 352 -3.82 5.67 -7.27
N ALA A 353 -4.51 5.93 -6.17
CA ALA A 353 -5.87 5.43 -5.92
C ALA A 353 -6.88 5.82 -7.03
N HIS A 354 -6.65 6.92 -7.73
CA HIS A 354 -7.51 7.37 -8.81
C HIS A 354 -7.50 6.43 -10.05
N LEU A 355 -6.56 5.47 -10.13
CA LEU A 355 -6.63 4.34 -11.05
C LEU A 355 -7.99 3.62 -10.97
N SER A 356 -8.66 3.68 -9.83
CA SER A 356 -10.02 3.15 -9.64
C SER A 356 -11.08 3.76 -10.56
N LYS A 357 -10.89 4.99 -11.09
CA LYS A 357 -11.86 5.70 -11.93
C LYS A 357 -11.91 5.15 -13.35
N ASP A 358 -11.05 5.62 -14.23
CA ASP A 358 -11.04 5.30 -15.66
C ASP A 358 -9.79 4.54 -16.13
N GLY A 359 -8.68 4.68 -15.44
CA GLY A 359 -7.42 4.03 -15.78
C GLY A 359 -6.63 4.72 -16.88
N HIS A 360 -7.08 5.86 -17.39
CA HIS A 360 -6.44 6.58 -18.49
C HIS A 360 -4.99 7.01 -18.17
N TYR A 361 -4.70 7.21 -16.91
CA TYR A 361 -3.38 7.58 -16.41
C TYR A 361 -2.42 6.39 -16.23
N PHE A 362 -2.88 5.17 -16.54
CA PHE A 362 -2.15 3.91 -16.35
C PHE A 362 -2.43 2.93 -17.48
N ILE A 363 -2.11 3.34 -18.71
CA ILE A 363 -2.26 2.53 -19.92
C ILE A 363 -1.14 1.50 -19.96
N HIS A 364 -1.48 0.24 -20.28
CA HIS A 364 -0.50 -0.83 -20.40
C HIS A 364 0.47 -0.54 -21.57
N PRO A 365 1.79 -0.73 -21.41
CA PRO A 365 2.77 -0.33 -22.43
C PRO A 365 2.77 -1.16 -23.70
N ASP A 366 2.23 -2.38 -23.68
CA ASP A 366 2.19 -3.27 -24.84
C ASP A 366 1.13 -2.82 -25.84
N ILE A 367 1.58 -2.45 -27.06
CA ILE A 367 0.73 -1.98 -28.14
C ILE A 367 -0.32 -3.00 -28.59
N GLU A 368 -0.13 -4.30 -28.32
CA GLU A 368 -1.12 -5.31 -28.69
C GLU A 368 -2.32 -5.34 -27.71
N GLN A 369 -2.24 -4.73 -26.55
CA GLN A 369 -3.23 -4.88 -25.49
C GLN A 369 -4.24 -3.73 -25.43
N HIS A 370 -3.86 -2.48 -25.73
CA HIS A 370 -4.72 -1.27 -25.81
C HIS A 370 -5.69 -1.13 -24.61
N ARG A 371 -5.22 -1.29 -23.40
CA ARG A 371 -6.03 -1.25 -22.16
C ARG A 371 -5.28 -0.55 -21.02
N SER A 372 -5.99 -0.22 -19.96
CA SER A 372 -5.33 0.12 -18.69
C SER A 372 -4.84 -1.15 -17.98
N ILE A 373 -3.88 -0.97 -17.06
CA ILE A 373 -3.36 -2.07 -16.25
C ILE A 373 -4.44 -2.69 -15.35
N THR A 374 -4.26 -3.97 -15.06
CA THR A 374 -5.11 -4.74 -14.12
C THR A 374 -4.74 -4.47 -12.67
N VAL A 375 -5.55 -4.97 -11.72
CA VAL A 375 -5.22 -4.90 -10.29
C VAL A 375 -3.93 -5.66 -9.99
N ARG A 376 -3.73 -6.84 -10.60
CA ARG A 376 -2.50 -7.64 -10.42
C ARG A 376 -1.26 -6.90 -10.91
N GLU A 377 -1.32 -6.29 -12.09
CA GLU A 377 -0.21 -5.50 -12.64
C GLU A 377 0.10 -4.29 -11.73
N ALA A 378 -0.93 -3.56 -11.31
CA ALA A 378 -0.75 -2.46 -10.36
C ALA A 378 -0.17 -2.92 -9.01
N ALA A 379 -0.60 -4.08 -8.49
CA ALA A 379 -0.11 -4.66 -7.26
C ALA A 379 1.38 -5.07 -7.37
N ARG A 380 1.79 -5.67 -8.49
CA ARG A 380 3.19 -6.00 -8.75
C ARG A 380 4.08 -4.74 -8.84
N ILE A 381 3.61 -3.70 -9.53
CA ILE A 381 4.32 -2.40 -9.60
C ILE A 381 4.48 -1.79 -8.20
N GLN A 382 3.53 -2.02 -7.32
CA GLN A 382 3.60 -1.65 -5.90
C GLN A 382 4.35 -2.68 -5.05
N SER A 383 5.00 -3.69 -5.65
CA SER A 383 5.75 -4.76 -4.99
C SER A 383 4.94 -5.66 -4.05
N PHE A 384 3.63 -5.77 -4.23
CA PHE A 384 2.86 -6.81 -3.53
C PHE A 384 3.11 -8.18 -4.14
N PRO A 385 3.28 -9.24 -3.34
CA PRO A 385 3.41 -10.59 -3.86
C PRO A 385 2.10 -11.08 -4.49
N ASP A 386 2.18 -12.01 -5.45
CA ASP A 386 1.02 -12.55 -6.14
C ASP A 386 0.07 -13.33 -5.21
N SER A 387 0.62 -13.86 -4.11
CA SER A 387 -0.18 -14.40 -3.01
C SER A 387 -0.98 -13.34 -2.24
N TYR A 388 -0.83 -12.06 -2.53
CA TYR A 388 -1.63 -11.00 -1.90
C TYR A 388 -2.94 -10.82 -2.65
N PHE A 389 -4.06 -11.10 -1.98
CA PHE A 389 -5.39 -10.94 -2.54
C PHE A 389 -6.09 -9.71 -1.92
N PHE A 390 -6.62 -8.84 -2.76
CA PHE A 390 -7.36 -7.65 -2.35
C PHE A 390 -8.85 -7.94 -2.41
N GLU A 391 -9.55 -7.74 -1.32
CA GLU A 391 -10.98 -7.97 -1.20
C GLU A 391 -11.82 -6.81 -1.76
N GLY A 392 -13.06 -7.11 -2.05
CA GLY A 392 -14.04 -6.16 -2.56
C GLY A 392 -14.06 -6.01 -4.09
N PRO A 393 -14.88 -5.10 -4.60
CA PRO A 393 -15.00 -4.85 -6.04
C PRO A 393 -13.71 -4.23 -6.59
N ARG A 394 -13.46 -4.40 -7.90
CA ARG A 394 -12.27 -3.91 -8.61
C ARG A 394 -11.90 -2.45 -8.30
N THR A 395 -12.90 -1.57 -8.16
CA THR A 395 -12.67 -0.17 -7.79
C THR A 395 -12.06 -0.03 -6.39
N ALA A 396 -12.54 -0.80 -5.41
CA ALA A 396 -11.97 -0.83 -4.06
C ALA A 396 -10.57 -1.43 -4.07
N GLN A 397 -10.32 -2.48 -4.86
CA GLN A 397 -9.00 -3.11 -5.01
C GLN A 397 -7.97 -2.11 -5.55
N PHE A 398 -8.30 -1.33 -6.59
CA PHE A 398 -7.42 -0.28 -7.09
C PHE A 398 -7.15 0.83 -6.08
N VAL A 399 -8.14 1.24 -5.29
CA VAL A 399 -7.97 2.22 -4.21
C VAL A 399 -6.99 1.69 -3.16
N GLN A 400 -7.14 0.44 -2.76
CA GLN A 400 -6.25 -0.23 -1.81
C GLN A 400 -4.81 -0.26 -2.30
N VAL A 401 -4.59 -0.72 -3.53
CA VAL A 401 -3.25 -0.77 -4.14
C VAL A 401 -2.64 0.64 -4.26
N GLY A 402 -3.40 1.62 -4.76
CA GLY A 402 -2.89 2.96 -5.01
C GLY A 402 -2.55 3.75 -3.75
N ASN A 403 -3.23 3.48 -2.63
CA ASN A 403 -2.95 4.12 -1.34
C ASN A 403 -1.81 3.45 -0.57
N ALA A 404 -1.47 2.21 -0.87
CA ALA A 404 -0.51 1.44 -0.09
C ALA A 404 0.92 2.01 -0.12
N VAL A 405 1.65 1.79 0.95
CA VAL A 405 3.12 1.82 0.95
C VAL A 405 3.62 0.53 0.30
N PRO A 406 4.56 0.59 -0.67
CA PRO A 406 5.09 -0.61 -1.29
C PRO A 406 5.75 -1.56 -0.27
N PRO A 407 5.42 -2.85 -0.23
CA PRO A 407 5.99 -3.81 0.71
C PRO A 407 7.52 -3.90 0.72
N LEU A 408 8.20 -3.82 -0.43
CA LEU A 408 9.67 -3.80 -0.47
C LEU A 408 10.25 -2.55 0.21
N MET A 409 9.65 -1.38 0.00
CA MET A 409 10.05 -0.16 0.70
C MET A 409 9.82 -0.31 2.21
N ALA A 410 8.66 -0.83 2.60
CA ALA A 410 8.32 -1.08 3.99
C ALA A 410 9.27 -2.09 4.65
N LYS A 411 9.69 -3.15 3.92
CA LYS A 411 10.69 -4.14 4.37
C LYS A 411 12.04 -3.47 4.64
N GLY A 412 12.52 -2.62 3.72
CA GLY A 412 13.77 -1.88 3.92
C GLY A 412 13.73 -0.94 5.12
N ILE A 413 12.60 -0.27 5.36
CA ILE A 413 12.38 0.56 6.57
C ILE A 413 12.39 -0.32 7.82
N ALA A 414 11.65 -1.43 7.82
CA ALA A 414 11.54 -2.34 8.95
C ALA A 414 12.88 -2.94 9.37
N LEU A 415 13.73 -3.30 8.40
CA LEU A 415 15.08 -3.81 8.70
C LEU A 415 15.95 -2.76 9.40
N GLY A 416 15.91 -1.50 8.96
CA GLY A 416 16.60 -0.41 9.66
C GLY A 416 16.04 -0.16 11.08
N ILE A 417 14.73 -0.28 11.28
CA ILE A 417 14.11 -0.21 12.60
C ILE A 417 14.58 -1.39 13.49
N ALA A 418 14.64 -2.62 12.96
CA ALA A 418 15.11 -3.79 13.69
C ALA A 418 16.55 -3.61 14.18
N GLU A 419 17.43 -3.08 13.35
CA GLU A 419 18.80 -2.78 13.69
C GLU A 419 18.91 -1.82 14.89
N GLN A 420 18.14 -0.72 14.87
CA GLN A 420 18.09 0.21 16.01
C GLN A 420 17.57 -0.45 17.29
N LEU A 421 16.61 -1.36 17.17
CA LEU A 421 16.05 -2.09 18.32
C LEU A 421 17.03 -3.13 18.89
N GLU A 422 17.96 -3.66 18.09
CA GLU A 422 18.98 -4.64 18.50
C GLU A 422 20.14 -4.01 19.24
N HIS A 423 20.67 -2.90 18.73
CA HIS A 423 21.88 -2.26 19.27
C HIS A 423 21.79 -1.82 20.74
N ARG A 424 20.62 -1.99 21.41
CA ARG A 424 20.39 -1.51 22.77
C ARG A 424 19.64 -2.49 23.67
N GLN A 425 19.90 -3.80 23.50
CA GLN A 425 19.57 -4.81 24.52
C GLN A 425 20.77 -5.15 25.43
N GLY A 426 21.85 -4.35 25.35
CA GLY A 426 23.03 -4.45 26.19
C GLY A 426 23.01 -3.52 27.38
#